data_0b4281cff7ad091ae7fcd8eedc6fba6f
#
_entry.id   0b4281cff7ad091ae7fcd8eedc6fba6f
#
_cell.length_a   1.000
_cell.length_b   1.000
_cell.length_c   1.000
_cell.angle_alpha   90.00
_cell.angle_beta   90.00
_cell.angle_gamma   90.00
#
_symmetry.space_group_name_H-M   'P 1'
#
loop_
_entity.id
_entity.type
_entity.pdbx_description
1 polymer ?
#
loop_
_entity_poly.entity_id
_entity_poly.type
_entity_poly.pdbx_seq_one_letter_code
_entity_poly.pdbx_strand_id
1 'polypeptide(L)'
;MKYRRLGKTGLEVSEIGFGTIPILKGNVPVLPDYYDLEEEEALAVMEHAFRLGCNLYDTAIVPEYGDAELKLGKFAARVGREKLIISDKARFFDGNEMYQAVLTSCENLGTSADLYFVHQVDGDHEEEVFRPGGALDALT
;
A
#
# COMPACT_ATOMS: atom_id res chain seq x y z
N MET A 1 -16.10 -11.98 -8.34
CA MET A 1 -14.92 -12.21 -7.50
C MET A 1 -15.30 -13.10 -6.32
N LYS A 2 -14.41 -13.95 -5.81
CA LYS A 2 -14.59 -14.65 -4.53
C LYS A 2 -13.87 -13.87 -3.45
N TYR A 3 -14.38 -13.97 -2.21
CA TYR A 3 -13.82 -13.29 -1.04
C TYR A 3 -13.43 -14.31 0.02
N ARG A 4 -12.43 -13.94 0.83
CA ARG A 4 -11.97 -14.74 1.96
C ARG A 4 -11.74 -13.87 3.18
N ARG A 5 -12.02 -14.43 4.34
CA ARG A 5 -11.67 -13.79 5.60
C ARG A 5 -10.14 -13.78 5.77
N LEU A 6 -9.59 -12.61 6.04
CA LEU A 6 -8.15 -12.43 6.28
C LEU A 6 -7.83 -12.77 7.75
N GLY A 7 -7.51 -14.02 8.01
CA GLY A 7 -7.15 -14.52 9.34
C GLY A 7 -8.16 -14.12 10.42
N LYS A 8 -7.67 -13.46 11.48
CA LYS A 8 -8.47 -13.01 12.63
C LYS A 8 -8.84 -11.53 12.58
N THR A 9 -8.48 -10.81 11.51
CA THR A 9 -8.66 -9.35 11.37
C THR A 9 -10.13 -8.94 11.27
N GLY A 10 -11.02 -9.85 10.87
CA GLY A 10 -12.40 -9.53 10.54
C GLY A 10 -12.62 -9.01 9.12
N LEU A 11 -11.53 -8.71 8.38
CA LEU A 11 -11.60 -8.22 7.01
C LEU A 11 -11.96 -9.35 6.04
N GLU A 12 -12.83 -9.06 5.07
CA GLU A 12 -13.11 -9.91 3.92
C GLU A 12 -12.45 -9.34 2.68
N VAL A 13 -11.43 -10.03 2.17
CA VAL A 13 -10.62 -9.61 1.03
C VAL A 13 -10.98 -10.42 -0.22
N SER A 14 -10.91 -9.79 -1.38
CA SER A 14 -10.96 -10.50 -2.66
C SER A 14 -9.78 -11.44 -2.81
N GLU A 15 -9.98 -12.63 -3.43
CA GLU A 15 -8.90 -13.61 -3.64
C GLU A 15 -7.76 -13.10 -4.53
N ILE A 16 -8.02 -12.04 -5.29
CA ILE A 16 -7.04 -11.33 -6.11
C ILE A 16 -6.97 -9.90 -5.59
N GLY A 17 -5.76 -9.44 -5.25
CA GLY A 17 -5.47 -8.06 -4.91
C GLY A 17 -4.90 -7.30 -6.11
N PHE A 18 -5.01 -5.98 -6.06
CA PHE A 18 -4.43 -5.06 -7.03
C PHE A 18 -3.17 -4.42 -6.46
N GLY A 19 -2.00 -4.71 -7.06
CA GLY A 19 -0.75 -4.04 -6.72
C GLY A 19 -0.61 -2.72 -7.49
N THR A 20 -0.22 -1.65 -6.81
CA THR A 20 -0.22 -0.29 -7.39
C THR A 20 1.08 0.11 -8.07
N ILE A 21 2.15 -0.67 -7.98
CA ILE A 21 3.42 -0.31 -8.62
C ILE A 21 3.28 -0.01 -10.13
N PRO A 22 2.46 -0.72 -10.92
CA PRO A 22 2.33 -0.44 -12.36
C PRO A 22 1.57 0.85 -12.70
N ILE A 23 0.95 1.52 -11.72
CA ILE A 23 0.18 2.75 -11.97
C ILE A 23 0.95 4.04 -11.62
N LEU A 24 2.21 3.93 -11.23
CA LEU A 24 3.04 5.10 -10.90
C LEU A 24 3.24 6.02 -12.12
N LYS A 25 3.57 7.28 -11.84
CA LYS A 25 4.06 8.25 -12.81
C LYS A 25 5.56 8.40 -12.64
N GLY A 26 6.26 8.41 -13.74
CA GLY A 26 7.71 8.58 -13.78
C GLY A 26 8.45 7.26 -13.86
N ASN A 27 9.56 7.29 -14.58
CA ASN A 27 10.41 6.12 -14.76
C ASN A 27 11.24 5.89 -13.48
N VAL A 28 11.14 4.71 -12.90
CA VAL A 28 12.00 4.28 -11.79
C VAL A 28 13.00 3.23 -12.28
N PRO A 29 14.27 3.28 -11.84
CA PRO A 29 15.35 2.47 -12.42
C PRO A 29 15.14 0.96 -12.37
N VAL A 30 14.27 0.48 -11.49
CA VAL A 30 14.03 -0.97 -11.28
C VAL A 30 12.80 -1.49 -12.02
N LEU A 31 12.08 -0.62 -12.72
CA LEU A 31 10.86 -0.97 -13.44
C LEU A 31 11.02 -0.74 -14.95
N PRO A 32 10.24 -1.47 -15.76
CA PRO A 32 10.18 -1.21 -17.19
C PRO A 32 9.67 0.20 -17.51
N ASP A 33 10.20 0.82 -18.56
CA ASP A 33 9.90 2.19 -18.98
C ASP A 33 8.41 2.45 -19.30
N TYR A 34 7.61 1.41 -19.47
CA TYR A 34 6.19 1.55 -19.75
C TYR A 34 5.31 1.74 -18.49
N TYR A 35 5.88 1.71 -17.29
CA TYR A 35 5.17 2.06 -16.06
C TYR A 35 5.23 3.58 -15.86
N ASP A 36 4.40 4.30 -16.58
CA ASP A 36 4.33 5.76 -16.58
C ASP A 36 2.91 6.22 -16.90
N LEU A 37 1.96 5.88 -15.99
CA LEU A 37 0.55 6.20 -16.21
C LEU A 37 0.20 7.60 -15.72
N GLU A 38 -0.57 8.32 -16.54
CA GLU A 38 -1.24 9.53 -16.08
C GLU A 38 -2.29 9.19 -15.02
N GLU A 39 -2.64 10.18 -14.19
CA GLU A 39 -3.54 9.97 -13.06
C GLU A 39 -4.89 9.36 -13.48
N GLU A 40 -5.54 9.93 -14.50
CA GLU A 40 -6.85 9.44 -14.96
C GLU A 40 -6.78 8.01 -15.55
N GLU A 41 -5.69 7.65 -16.18
CA GLU A 41 -5.47 6.28 -16.66
C GLU A 41 -5.31 5.31 -15.49
N ALA A 42 -4.52 5.69 -14.48
CA ALA A 42 -4.33 4.92 -13.26
C ALA A 42 -5.66 4.71 -12.50
N LEU A 43 -6.45 5.79 -12.34
CA LEU A 43 -7.77 5.73 -11.72
C LEU A 43 -8.72 4.82 -12.50
N ALA A 44 -8.70 4.88 -13.85
CA ALA A 44 -9.54 4.03 -14.70
C ALA A 44 -9.19 2.54 -14.58
N VAL A 45 -7.90 2.20 -14.48
CA VAL A 45 -7.44 0.82 -14.29
C VAL A 45 -7.88 0.29 -12.92
N MET A 46 -7.69 1.07 -11.85
CA MET A 46 -8.15 0.70 -10.50
C MET A 46 -9.68 0.54 -10.45
N GLU A 47 -10.43 1.44 -11.09
CA GLU A 47 -11.88 1.36 -11.16
C GLU A 47 -12.34 0.10 -11.93
N HIS A 48 -11.63 -0.28 -12.98
CA HIS A 48 -11.94 -1.51 -13.69
C HIS A 48 -11.77 -2.74 -12.79
N ALA A 49 -10.67 -2.83 -12.05
CA ALA A 49 -10.44 -3.90 -11.09
C ALA A 49 -11.54 -3.92 -10.00
N PHE A 50 -11.92 -2.76 -9.49
CA PHE A 50 -13.00 -2.61 -8.51
C PHE A 50 -14.34 -3.12 -9.04
N ARG A 51 -14.71 -2.76 -10.27
CA ARG A 51 -15.94 -3.25 -10.93
C ARG A 51 -15.96 -4.77 -11.12
N LEU A 52 -14.80 -5.40 -11.26
CA LEU A 52 -14.64 -6.86 -11.28
C LEU A 52 -14.71 -7.50 -9.87
N GLY A 53 -14.85 -6.68 -8.84
CA GLY A 53 -15.00 -7.09 -7.43
C GLY A 53 -13.68 -7.15 -6.66
N CYS A 54 -12.57 -6.57 -7.16
CA CYS A 54 -11.35 -6.42 -6.38
C CYS A 54 -11.57 -5.34 -5.29
N ASN A 55 -11.35 -5.69 -4.03
CA ASN A 55 -11.43 -4.75 -2.92
C ASN A 55 -10.11 -4.60 -2.16
N LEU A 56 -9.11 -5.44 -2.41
CA LEU A 56 -7.78 -5.37 -1.80
C LEU A 56 -6.82 -4.65 -2.73
N TYR A 57 -6.28 -3.51 -2.28
CA TYR A 57 -5.30 -2.69 -2.99
C TYR A 57 -4.02 -2.59 -2.17
N ASP A 58 -2.89 -2.92 -2.79
CA ASP A 58 -1.59 -2.99 -2.16
C ASP A 58 -0.65 -1.92 -2.73
N THR A 59 -0.08 -1.11 -1.84
CA THR A 59 0.84 -0.02 -2.15
C THR A 59 2.07 -0.03 -1.25
N ALA A 60 2.94 0.96 -1.36
CA ALA A 60 4.06 1.18 -0.45
C ALA A 60 4.56 2.62 -0.51
N ILE A 61 5.08 3.12 0.61
CA ILE A 61 5.84 4.36 0.67
C ILE A 61 7.34 4.08 0.49
N VAL A 62 7.74 3.78 -0.71
CA VAL A 62 9.14 3.63 -1.12
C VAL A 62 9.34 4.23 -2.50
N PRO A 63 10.57 4.70 -2.86
CA PRO A 63 10.81 5.41 -4.12
C PRO A 63 10.32 4.66 -5.37
N GLU A 64 10.32 3.33 -5.33
CA GLU A 64 9.93 2.47 -6.45
C GLU A 64 8.41 2.50 -6.74
N TYR A 65 7.61 3.04 -5.83
CA TYR A 65 6.15 3.19 -6.03
C TYR A 65 5.75 4.60 -6.49
N GLY A 66 6.71 5.56 -6.49
CA GLY A 66 6.46 6.92 -6.99
C GLY A 66 5.24 7.58 -6.34
N ASP A 67 4.26 7.96 -7.15
CA ASP A 67 3.03 8.63 -6.73
C ASP A 67 1.83 7.68 -6.53
N ALA A 68 2.09 6.37 -6.42
CA ALA A 68 1.02 5.35 -6.34
C ALA A 68 0.08 5.54 -5.13
N GLU A 69 0.61 5.92 -3.94
CA GLU A 69 -0.22 6.21 -2.77
C GLU A 69 -1.19 7.38 -3.03
N LEU A 70 -0.70 8.47 -3.63
CA LEU A 70 -1.53 9.64 -3.95
C LEU A 70 -2.69 9.27 -4.89
N LYS A 71 -2.41 8.46 -5.92
CA LYS A 71 -3.41 7.96 -6.86
C LYS A 71 -4.41 7.03 -6.19
N LEU A 72 -3.92 6.11 -5.34
CA LEU A 72 -4.78 5.21 -4.58
C LEU A 72 -5.69 5.99 -3.61
N GLY A 73 -5.17 7.02 -2.95
CA GLY A 73 -5.96 7.91 -2.09
C GLY A 73 -7.09 8.60 -2.82
N LYS A 74 -6.81 9.17 -4.02
CA LYS A 74 -7.83 9.77 -4.89
C LYS A 74 -8.87 8.75 -5.35
N PHE A 75 -8.43 7.56 -5.69
CA PHE A 75 -9.32 6.47 -6.05
C PHE A 75 -10.23 6.07 -4.88
N ALA A 76 -9.67 5.91 -3.68
CA ALA A 76 -10.43 5.58 -2.48
C ALA A 76 -11.51 6.62 -2.17
N ALA A 77 -11.17 7.90 -2.30
CA ALA A 77 -12.16 8.99 -2.14
C ALA A 77 -13.27 8.95 -3.20
N ARG A 78 -12.95 8.54 -4.44
CA ARG A 78 -13.90 8.44 -5.56
C ARG A 78 -14.93 7.33 -5.38
N VAL A 79 -14.49 6.14 -4.93
CA VAL A 79 -15.37 4.95 -4.84
C VAL A 79 -15.99 4.76 -3.46
N GLY A 80 -15.48 5.42 -2.43
CA GLY A 80 -15.81 5.27 -1.01
C GLY A 80 -14.77 4.39 -0.31
N ARG A 81 -14.01 5.01 0.62
CA ARG A 81 -12.90 4.39 1.36
C ARG A 81 -13.30 3.08 2.05
N GLU A 82 -14.50 3.03 2.59
CA GLU A 82 -15.06 1.89 3.32
C GLU A 82 -15.29 0.64 2.45
N LYS A 83 -15.21 0.78 1.14
CA LYS A 83 -15.36 -0.33 0.18
C LYS A 83 -14.03 -0.98 -0.19
N LEU A 84 -12.93 -0.39 0.25
CA LEU A 84 -11.58 -0.87 -0.05
C LEU A 84 -10.90 -1.37 1.22
N ILE A 85 -10.01 -2.35 1.02
CA ILE A 85 -9.02 -2.76 2.00
C ILE A 85 -7.67 -2.34 1.43
N ILE A 86 -7.02 -1.41 2.10
CA ILE A 86 -5.72 -0.86 1.69
C ILE A 86 -4.63 -1.54 2.52
N SER A 87 -3.72 -2.21 1.83
CA SER A 87 -2.48 -2.73 2.36
C SER A 87 -1.35 -1.78 1.97
N ASP A 88 -0.57 -1.35 2.95
CA ASP A 88 0.55 -0.45 2.73
C ASP A 88 1.80 -0.93 3.45
N LYS A 89 2.96 -0.37 3.12
CA LYS A 89 4.24 -0.82 3.67
C LYS A 89 5.34 0.22 3.52
N ALA A 90 6.26 0.25 4.49
CA ALA A 90 7.44 1.11 4.45
C ALA A 90 8.71 0.30 4.75
N ARG A 91 9.84 0.71 4.20
CA ARG A 91 11.15 0.09 4.41
C ARG A 91 11.95 0.89 5.43
N PHE A 92 11.45 0.89 6.68
CA PHE A 92 12.15 1.42 7.84
C PHE A 92 12.15 0.37 8.95
N PHE A 93 13.24 0.26 9.69
CA PHE A 93 13.42 -0.77 10.70
C PHE A 93 13.45 -0.18 12.10
N ASP A 94 13.79 1.11 12.25
CA ASP A 94 13.64 1.88 13.48
C ASP A 94 12.18 2.32 13.69
N GLY A 95 11.71 2.28 14.95
CA GLY A 95 10.32 2.58 15.27
C GLY A 95 9.90 4.03 15.00
N ASN A 96 10.79 5.01 15.24
CA ASN A 96 10.45 6.41 14.99
C ASN A 96 10.36 6.68 13.48
N GLU A 97 11.28 6.13 12.68
CA GLU A 97 11.25 6.25 11.22
C GLU A 97 10.00 5.58 10.65
N MET A 98 9.67 4.38 11.13
CA MET A 98 8.44 3.68 10.73
C MET A 98 7.19 4.49 11.08
N TYR A 99 7.12 5.06 12.28
CA TYR A 99 6.00 5.90 12.69
C TYR A 99 5.83 7.12 11.77
N GLN A 100 6.92 7.81 11.42
CA GLN A 100 6.88 8.93 10.47
C GLN A 100 6.45 8.49 9.07
N ALA A 101 6.88 7.32 8.62
CA ALA A 101 6.44 6.77 7.34
C ALA A 101 4.93 6.49 7.34
N VAL A 102 4.38 5.90 8.40
CA VAL A 102 2.92 5.69 8.52
C VAL A 102 2.15 7.01 8.45
N LEU A 103 2.62 8.05 9.14
CA LEU A 103 1.99 9.38 9.08
C LEU A 103 2.01 9.93 7.64
N THR A 104 3.15 9.83 6.96
CA THR A 104 3.29 10.29 5.57
C THR A 104 2.39 9.48 4.63
N SER A 105 2.30 8.16 4.81
CA SER A 105 1.36 7.32 4.05
C SER A 105 -0.10 7.76 4.27
N CYS A 106 -0.49 8.06 5.51
CA CYS A 106 -1.83 8.59 5.79
C CYS A 106 -2.10 9.93 5.10
N GLU A 107 -1.10 10.81 5.02
CA GLU A 107 -1.19 12.08 4.28
C GLU A 107 -1.35 11.84 2.77
N ASN A 108 -0.52 10.99 2.18
CA ASN A 108 -0.56 10.66 0.75
C ASN A 108 -1.88 9.99 0.35
N LEU A 109 -2.35 9.02 1.14
CA LEU A 109 -3.61 8.33 0.94
C LEU A 109 -4.84 9.20 1.25
N GLY A 110 -4.68 10.26 2.07
CA GLY A 110 -5.80 11.02 2.63
C GLY A 110 -6.66 10.20 3.61
N THR A 111 -6.15 9.06 4.07
CA THR A 111 -6.83 8.09 4.96
C THR A 111 -5.80 7.14 5.55
N SER A 112 -6.19 6.32 6.54
CA SER A 112 -5.35 5.23 7.05
C SER A 112 -5.43 3.99 6.16
N ALA A 113 -4.35 3.21 6.11
CA ALA A 113 -4.36 1.85 5.61
C ALA A 113 -5.07 0.90 6.61
N ASP A 114 -5.61 -0.22 6.12
CA ASP A 114 -6.18 -1.29 6.97
C ASP A 114 -5.12 -2.28 7.43
N LEU A 115 -4.07 -2.43 6.64
CA LEU A 115 -2.92 -3.30 6.89
C LEU A 115 -1.65 -2.49 6.63
N TYR A 116 -0.67 -2.58 7.54
CA TYR A 116 0.62 -1.96 7.32
C TYR A 116 1.75 -2.94 7.61
N PHE A 117 2.78 -2.96 6.76
CA PHE A 117 3.87 -3.92 6.85
C PHE A 117 5.24 -3.25 6.93
N VAL A 118 6.18 -3.89 7.62
CA VAL A 118 7.60 -3.62 7.43
C VAL A 118 8.03 -4.28 6.12
N HIS A 119 8.48 -3.46 5.16
CA HIS A 119 8.75 -3.90 3.78
C HIS A 119 10.13 -4.51 3.64
N GLN A 120 10.20 -5.73 3.06
CA GLN A 120 11.46 -6.39 2.69
C GLN A 120 12.44 -6.57 3.87
N VAL A 121 11.95 -7.09 4.98
CA VAL A 121 12.81 -7.47 6.11
C VAL A 121 13.71 -8.62 5.67
N ASP A 122 15.02 -8.42 5.72
CA ASP A 122 16.02 -9.45 5.52
C ASP A 122 16.66 -9.87 6.86
N GLY A 123 17.52 -10.90 6.84
CA GLY A 123 18.13 -11.42 8.05
C GLY A 123 19.05 -10.43 8.78
N ASP A 124 19.56 -9.43 8.10
CA ASP A 124 20.45 -8.42 8.70
C ASP A 124 19.64 -7.38 9.50
N HIS A 125 18.36 -7.19 9.19
CA HIS A 125 17.47 -6.21 9.83
C HIS A 125 16.44 -6.83 10.78
N GLU A 126 16.36 -8.16 10.87
CA GLU A 126 15.36 -8.86 11.69
C GLU A 126 15.43 -8.43 13.15
N GLU A 127 16.64 -8.40 13.74
CA GLU A 127 16.83 -7.99 15.14
C GLU A 127 16.37 -6.54 15.37
N GLU A 128 16.65 -5.63 14.43
CA GLU A 128 16.26 -4.23 14.54
C GLU A 128 14.74 -4.04 14.51
N VAL A 129 14.05 -4.78 13.64
CA VAL A 129 12.58 -4.73 13.52
C VAL A 129 11.88 -5.20 14.79
N PHE A 130 12.38 -6.28 15.42
CA PHE A 130 11.73 -6.92 16.58
C PHE A 130 12.25 -6.45 17.94
N ARG A 131 13.32 -5.66 18.02
CA ARG A 131 13.80 -5.10 19.29
C ARG A 131 12.79 -4.11 19.89
N PRO A 132 12.82 -3.86 21.21
CA PRO A 132 12.07 -2.74 21.81
C PRO A 132 12.42 -1.40 21.12
N GLY A 133 11.41 -0.67 20.68
CA GLY A 133 11.57 0.56 19.89
C GLY A 133 11.88 0.34 18.41
N GLY A 134 11.81 -0.89 17.92
CA GLY A 134 11.92 -1.21 16.50
C GLY A 134 10.64 -0.96 15.72
N ALA A 135 10.67 -1.23 14.42
CA ALA A 135 9.55 -0.92 13.53
C ALA A 135 8.24 -1.64 13.91
N LEU A 136 8.31 -2.87 14.46
CA LEU A 136 7.11 -3.60 14.86
C LEU A 136 6.39 -2.92 16.04
N ASP A 137 7.13 -2.36 17.01
CA ASP A 137 6.53 -1.63 18.13
C ASP A 137 5.76 -0.38 17.67
N ALA A 138 6.21 0.24 16.56
CA ALA A 138 5.51 1.40 15.98
C ALA A 138 4.21 1.03 15.27
N LEU A 139 4.03 -0.25 14.89
CA LEU A 139 2.85 -0.76 14.18
C LEU A 139 1.84 -1.45 15.11
N THR A 140 2.11 -1.57 16.40
CA THR A 140 1.26 -2.24 17.39
C THR A 140 0.77 -1.29 18.47
#